data_35ca07ad1c91e535f5506485e76a25d5
#
_entry.id   35ca07ad1c91e535f5506485e76a25d5
#
_cell.length_a   1.000
_cell.length_b   1.000
_cell.length_c   1.000
_cell.angle_alpha   90.00
_cell.angle_beta   90.00
_cell.angle_gamma   90.00
#
_symmetry.space_group_name_H-M   'P 1'
#
loop_
_entity.id
_entity.type
_entity.pdbx_description
1 polymer ?
#
loop_
_entity_poly.entity_id
_entity_poly.type
_entity_poly.pdbx_seq_one_letter_code
_entity_poly.pdbx_strand_id
1 'polypeptide(L)'
;MDFAQSQNLSFASLVSAVGSVCNVELTGIQAGAHLPMTEARFKTTHLEGPLELMGLEGNIALDPDHKLGGKFWILASRSGGEVVGGQLVEAEVFTACEIVLAEYRVEGVERHHSASTGVDTIYIEEW
;
A
#
# COMPACT_ATOMS: atom_id res chain seq x y z
N MET A 1 -6.45 -4.04 -7.17
CA MET A 1 -6.92 -5.22 -6.41
C MET A 1 -7.73 -6.19 -7.26
N ASP A 2 -8.51 -5.71 -8.19
CA ASP A 2 -9.36 -6.58 -9.05
C ASP A 2 -8.55 -7.63 -9.81
N PHE A 3 -7.40 -7.23 -10.36
CA PHE A 3 -6.52 -8.17 -11.04
C PHE A 3 -6.02 -9.28 -10.10
N ALA A 4 -5.58 -8.92 -8.91
CA ALA A 4 -5.09 -9.88 -7.91
C ALA A 4 -6.20 -10.87 -7.50
N GLN A 5 -7.42 -10.38 -7.31
CA GLN A 5 -8.57 -11.21 -7.02
C GLN A 5 -8.90 -12.14 -8.19
N SER A 6 -8.85 -11.64 -9.42
CA SER A 6 -9.14 -12.44 -10.62
C SER A 6 -8.13 -13.57 -10.83
N GLN A 7 -6.90 -13.42 -10.35
CA GLN A 7 -5.83 -14.42 -10.42
C GLN A 7 -5.75 -15.32 -9.19
N ASN A 8 -6.67 -15.15 -8.23
CA ASN A 8 -6.71 -15.91 -6.98
C ASN A 8 -5.40 -15.82 -6.17
N LEU A 9 -4.78 -14.64 -6.17
CA LEU A 9 -3.58 -14.42 -5.37
C LEU A 9 -3.94 -14.42 -3.89
N SER A 10 -3.12 -15.03 -3.06
CA SER A 10 -3.27 -15.00 -1.60
C SER A 10 -2.15 -14.25 -0.91
N PHE A 11 -0.97 -14.21 -1.51
CA PHE A 11 0.15 -13.41 -1.03
C PHE A 11 1.03 -13.00 -2.20
N ALA A 12 1.28 -11.70 -2.31
CA ALA A 12 2.09 -11.14 -3.40
C ALA A 12 2.77 -9.86 -2.94
N SER A 13 3.90 -9.54 -3.56
CA SER A 13 4.56 -8.25 -3.38
C SER A 13 4.67 -7.50 -4.70
N LEU A 14 4.81 -6.19 -4.61
CA LEU A 14 5.13 -5.35 -5.76
C LEU A 14 6.62 -5.45 -6.06
N VAL A 15 6.95 -5.77 -7.30
CA VAL A 15 8.34 -5.84 -7.77
C VAL A 15 8.75 -4.52 -8.40
N SER A 16 7.89 -3.97 -9.25
CA SER A 16 8.11 -2.66 -9.87
C SER A 16 6.79 -2.00 -10.22
N ALA A 17 6.82 -0.68 -10.29
CA ALA A 17 5.71 0.12 -10.79
C ALA A 17 6.27 1.35 -11.47
N VAL A 18 5.85 1.59 -12.71
CA VAL A 18 6.20 2.78 -13.48
C VAL A 18 4.93 3.37 -14.06
N GLY A 19 4.92 4.66 -14.30
CA GLY A 19 3.79 5.35 -14.90
C GLY A 19 3.54 6.70 -14.29
N SER A 20 2.37 7.24 -14.57
CA SER A 20 1.96 8.51 -13.99
C SER A 20 0.60 8.40 -13.32
N VAL A 21 0.46 9.15 -12.27
CA VAL A 21 -0.76 9.17 -11.43
C VAL A 21 -1.19 10.59 -11.15
N CYS A 22 -2.42 10.76 -10.76
CA CYS A 22 -2.98 12.01 -10.28
C CYS A 22 -3.97 11.74 -9.15
N ASN A 23 -4.40 12.80 -8.49
CA ASN A 23 -5.36 12.72 -7.38
C ASN A 23 -4.95 11.66 -6.35
N VAL A 24 -3.73 11.78 -5.85
CA VAL A 24 -3.15 10.81 -4.92
C VAL A 24 -3.55 11.17 -3.50
N GLU A 25 -4.15 10.22 -2.81
CA GLU A 25 -4.43 10.34 -1.38
C GLU A 25 -3.43 9.51 -0.58
N LEU A 26 -2.81 10.16 0.40
CA LEU A 26 -1.81 9.57 1.27
C LEU A 26 -2.30 9.61 2.71
N THR A 27 -1.86 8.63 3.48
CA THR A 27 -1.94 8.68 4.93
C THR A 27 -0.54 8.50 5.52
N GLY A 28 -0.31 9.03 6.70
CA GLY A 28 0.97 8.92 7.36
C GLY A 28 0.84 9.14 8.86
N ILE A 29 1.79 8.63 9.61
CA ILE A 29 1.84 8.78 11.05
C ILE A 29 2.12 10.24 11.39
N GLN A 30 1.27 10.85 12.22
CA GLN A 30 1.50 12.22 12.69
C GLN A 30 2.72 12.28 13.61
N ALA A 31 3.46 13.39 13.51
CA ALA A 31 4.55 13.67 14.44
C ALA A 31 4.02 13.70 15.89
N GLY A 32 4.70 12.99 16.78
CA GLY A 32 4.30 12.88 18.19
C GLY A 32 3.25 11.81 18.48
N ALA A 33 2.81 11.05 17.48
CA ALA A 33 1.89 9.94 17.69
C ALA A 33 2.53 8.86 18.58
N HIS A 34 1.72 8.22 19.39
CA HIS A 34 2.14 7.12 20.25
C HIS A 34 1.21 5.92 20.11
N LEU A 35 1.66 4.76 20.56
CA LEU A 35 0.90 3.52 20.47
C LEU A 35 -0.17 3.40 21.55
N PRO A 36 -1.29 2.72 21.26
CA PRO A 36 -1.66 2.19 19.95
C PRO A 36 -2.10 3.30 18.99
N MET A 37 -1.91 3.07 17.69
CA MET A 37 -2.37 3.99 16.65
C MET A 37 -3.90 3.98 16.56
N THR A 38 -4.45 5.16 16.30
CA THR A 38 -5.88 5.38 16.04
C THR A 38 -6.00 6.26 14.79
N GLU A 39 -7.18 6.35 14.20
CA GLU A 39 -7.39 7.22 13.03
C GLU A 39 -6.93 8.66 13.27
N ALA A 40 -7.19 9.19 14.47
CA ALA A 40 -6.81 10.56 14.83
C ALA A 40 -5.29 10.79 14.85
N ARG A 41 -4.48 9.74 14.85
CA ARG A 41 -3.01 9.79 14.87
C ARG A 41 -2.39 9.65 13.49
N PHE A 42 -3.22 9.53 12.45
CA PHE A 42 -2.81 9.58 11.05
C PHE A 42 -3.16 10.92 10.43
N LYS A 43 -2.31 11.37 9.54
CA LYS A 43 -2.55 12.57 8.72
C LYS A 43 -2.88 12.15 7.29
N THR A 44 -3.97 12.66 6.74
CA THR A 44 -4.32 12.46 5.33
C THR A 44 -3.85 13.66 4.51
N THR A 45 -3.27 13.38 3.35
CA THR A 45 -2.78 14.40 2.42
C THR A 45 -3.28 14.09 1.01
N HIS A 46 -3.71 15.10 0.29
CA HIS A 46 -4.14 14.99 -1.10
C HIS A 46 -3.14 15.71 -2.01
N LEU A 47 -2.72 15.02 -3.08
CA LEU A 47 -1.83 15.56 -4.10
C LEU A 47 -2.55 15.49 -5.45
N GLU A 48 -2.72 16.63 -6.12
CA GLU A 48 -3.44 16.64 -7.38
C GLU A 48 -2.66 15.97 -8.52
N GLY A 49 -1.43 16.35 -8.71
CA GLY A 49 -0.63 15.84 -9.82
C GLY A 49 -0.88 16.58 -11.14
N PRO A 50 -0.43 16.03 -12.31
CA PRO A 50 0.14 14.67 -12.44
C PRO A 50 1.50 14.51 -11.80
N LEU A 51 1.79 13.28 -11.40
CA LEU A 51 3.04 12.86 -10.77
C LEU A 51 3.57 11.63 -11.49
N GLU A 52 4.91 11.49 -11.54
CA GLU A 52 5.54 10.29 -12.08
C GLU A 52 5.91 9.34 -10.96
N LEU A 53 5.53 8.06 -11.09
CA LEU A 53 5.91 7.03 -10.14
C LEU A 53 7.41 6.80 -10.15
N MET A 54 8.02 6.85 -8.98
CA MET A 54 9.41 6.47 -8.76
C MET A 54 9.53 5.16 -8.01
N GLY A 55 8.48 4.75 -7.32
CA GLY A 55 8.41 3.50 -6.62
C GLY A 55 7.04 3.30 -5.99
N LEU A 56 6.64 2.05 -5.94
CA LEU A 56 5.46 1.60 -5.23
C LEU A 56 5.84 0.28 -4.56
N GLU A 57 5.85 0.27 -3.24
CA GLU A 57 6.25 -0.89 -2.46
C GLU A 57 5.12 -1.35 -1.56
N GLY A 58 5.13 -2.61 -1.23
CA GLY A 58 4.14 -3.19 -0.35
C GLY A 58 3.74 -4.59 -0.79
N ASN A 59 2.66 -5.06 -0.22
CA ASN A 59 2.22 -6.41 -0.44
C ASN A 59 0.70 -6.52 -0.42
N ILE A 60 0.25 -7.67 -0.90
CA ILE A 60 -1.14 -8.10 -0.91
C ILE A 60 -1.21 -9.37 -0.08
N ALA A 61 -2.14 -9.44 0.85
CA ALA A 61 -2.33 -10.60 1.72
C ALA A 61 -3.81 -10.77 2.09
N LEU A 62 -4.16 -11.96 2.53
CA LEU A 62 -5.48 -12.25 3.07
C LEU A 62 -5.60 -11.76 4.50
N ASP A 63 -6.80 -11.32 4.88
CA ASP A 63 -7.16 -11.09 6.26
C ASP A 63 -7.74 -12.38 6.89
N PRO A 64 -8.09 -12.39 8.20
CA PRO A 64 -8.68 -13.57 8.82
C PRO A 64 -10.01 -14.03 8.20
N ASP A 65 -10.71 -13.15 7.51
CA ASP A 65 -11.96 -13.47 6.79
C ASP A 65 -11.71 -13.93 5.35
N HIS A 66 -10.45 -14.21 4.98
CA HIS A 66 -10.02 -14.59 3.63
C HIS A 66 -10.33 -13.53 2.57
N LYS A 67 -10.38 -12.27 2.96
CA LYS A 67 -10.48 -11.14 2.03
C LYS A 67 -9.09 -10.66 1.67
N LEU A 68 -8.86 -10.42 0.39
CA LEU A 68 -7.59 -9.93 -0.12
C LEU A 68 -7.51 -8.42 0.06
N GLY A 69 -6.43 -7.95 0.68
CA GLY A 69 -6.17 -6.53 0.87
C GLY A 69 -4.72 -6.18 0.56
N GLY A 70 -4.51 -4.95 0.15
CA GLY A 70 -3.18 -4.43 -0.15
C GLY A 70 -2.78 -3.34 0.83
N LYS A 71 -1.48 -3.22 1.05
CA LYS A 71 -0.88 -2.16 1.85
C LYS A 71 0.36 -1.68 1.13
N PHE A 72 0.32 -0.42 0.65
CA PHE A 72 1.32 0.11 -0.28
C PHE A 72 1.84 1.46 0.18
N TRP A 73 3.11 1.72 -0.15
CA TRP A 73 3.75 3.02 -0.02
C TRP A 73 4.21 3.49 -1.39
N ILE A 74 4.02 4.77 -1.67
CA ILE A 74 4.31 5.38 -2.95
C ILE A 74 5.37 6.45 -2.81
N LEU A 75 6.29 6.50 -3.79
CA LEU A 75 7.15 7.64 -4.07
C LEU A 75 6.85 8.12 -5.47
N ALA A 76 6.67 9.43 -5.62
CA ALA A 76 6.37 10.04 -6.90
C ALA A 76 7.08 11.39 -7.03
N SER A 77 7.36 11.80 -8.27
CA SER A 77 8.04 13.06 -8.51
C SER A 77 7.15 14.07 -9.22
N ARG A 78 7.29 15.33 -8.85
CA ARG A 78 6.74 16.48 -9.57
C ARG A 78 7.67 16.85 -10.72
N SER A 79 7.16 17.64 -11.66
CA SER A 79 7.90 18.04 -12.87
C SER A 79 9.26 18.71 -12.58
N GLY A 80 9.42 19.32 -11.42
CA GLY A 80 10.68 19.93 -11.00
C GLY A 80 11.67 19.00 -10.30
N GLY A 81 11.35 17.71 -10.21
CA GLY A 81 12.19 16.72 -9.52
C GLY A 81 11.95 16.58 -8.03
N GLU A 82 11.01 17.36 -7.47
CA GLU A 82 10.61 17.19 -6.07
C GLU A 82 9.94 15.84 -5.87
N VAL A 83 10.39 15.08 -4.88
CA VAL A 83 9.85 13.77 -4.54
C VAL A 83 8.87 13.91 -3.38
N VAL A 84 7.70 13.31 -3.54
CA VAL A 84 6.66 13.25 -2.52
C VAL A 84 6.25 11.80 -2.31
N GLY A 85 5.73 11.47 -1.15
CA GLY A 85 5.31 10.10 -0.92
C GLY A 85 4.73 9.86 0.47
N GLY A 86 4.27 8.65 0.65
CA GLY A 86 3.65 8.18 1.89
C GLY A 86 2.91 6.87 1.66
N GLN A 87 2.11 6.48 2.63
CA GLN A 87 1.25 5.31 2.49
C GLN A 87 0.10 5.65 1.57
N LEU A 88 -0.08 4.83 0.53
CA LEU A 88 -1.10 5.06 -0.50
C LEU A 88 -2.47 4.63 0.02
N VAL A 89 -3.43 5.56 -0.05
CA VAL A 89 -4.86 5.27 0.14
C VAL A 89 -5.51 5.03 -1.20
N GLU A 90 -5.34 5.98 -2.13
CA GLU A 90 -5.95 5.95 -3.46
C GLU A 90 -5.14 6.81 -4.42
N ALA A 91 -5.15 6.42 -5.69
CA ALA A 91 -4.60 7.23 -6.77
C ALA A 91 -5.31 6.88 -8.07
N GLU A 92 -5.35 7.83 -8.99
CA GLU A 92 -5.85 7.62 -10.35
C GLU A 92 -4.67 7.52 -11.32
N VAL A 93 -4.78 6.62 -12.28
CA VAL A 93 -3.82 6.56 -13.38
C VAL A 93 -4.01 7.77 -14.29
N PHE A 94 -2.93 8.49 -14.57
CA PHE A 94 -2.98 9.65 -15.46
C PHE A 94 -2.78 9.25 -16.92
N THR A 95 -1.64 8.69 -17.29
CA THR A 95 -1.42 8.19 -18.65
C THR A 95 -1.50 6.67 -18.71
N ALA A 96 -0.62 6.00 -18.00
CA ALA A 96 -0.56 4.56 -17.91
C ALA A 96 0.25 4.16 -16.69
N CYS A 97 0.00 2.98 -16.15
CA CYS A 97 0.84 2.37 -15.13
C CYS A 97 1.14 0.93 -15.51
N GLU A 98 2.40 0.55 -15.36
CA GLU A 98 2.87 -0.82 -15.53
C GLU A 98 3.33 -1.31 -14.16
N ILE A 99 2.68 -2.36 -13.66
CA ILE A 99 2.92 -2.91 -12.34
C ILE A 99 3.28 -4.37 -12.47
N VAL A 100 4.39 -4.78 -11.85
CA VAL A 100 4.82 -6.18 -11.81
C VAL A 100 4.64 -6.70 -10.39
N LEU A 101 3.91 -7.80 -10.27
CA LEU A 101 3.67 -8.49 -9.01
C LEU A 101 4.44 -9.81 -8.98
N ALA A 102 4.96 -10.16 -7.81
CA ALA A 102 5.49 -11.51 -7.55
C ALA A 102 4.53 -12.23 -6.59
N GLU A 103 4.02 -13.36 -7.04
CA GLU A 103 3.21 -14.23 -6.20
C GLU A 103 4.10 -15.15 -5.38
N TYR A 104 3.76 -15.30 -4.10
CA TYR A 104 4.42 -16.25 -3.21
C TYR A 104 3.42 -17.32 -2.77
N ARG A 105 3.76 -18.57 -2.98
CA ARG A 105 2.94 -19.72 -2.58
C ARG A 105 3.37 -20.21 -1.21
N VAL A 106 2.98 -19.46 -0.20
CA VAL A 106 3.27 -19.76 1.21
C VAL A 106 1.94 -19.86 1.94
N GLU A 107 1.73 -20.93 2.67
CA GLU A 107 0.55 -21.10 3.50
C GLU A 107 0.72 -20.40 4.86
N GLY A 108 -0.39 -20.01 5.46
CA GLY A 108 -0.40 -19.43 6.81
C GLY A 108 0.04 -17.97 6.89
N VAL A 109 0.07 -17.25 5.78
CA VAL A 109 0.38 -15.81 5.77
C VAL A 109 -0.93 -15.04 5.76
N GLU A 110 -1.18 -14.27 6.83
CA GLU A 110 -2.37 -13.46 6.96
C GLU A 110 -2.04 -12.11 7.59
N ARG A 111 -2.84 -11.10 7.27
CA ARG A 111 -2.74 -9.78 7.88
C ARG A 111 -3.79 -9.64 8.97
N HIS A 112 -3.33 -9.40 10.20
CA HIS A 112 -4.18 -9.28 11.38
C HIS A 112 -4.01 -7.92 12.02
N HIS A 113 -5.08 -7.44 12.66
CA HIS A 113 -5.02 -6.24 13.47
C HIS A 113 -4.23 -6.50 14.76
N SER A 114 -3.27 -5.64 15.06
CA SER A 114 -2.49 -5.67 16.29
C SER A 114 -3.06 -4.69 17.30
N ALA A 115 -3.55 -5.18 18.42
CA ALA A 115 -4.10 -4.33 19.48
C ALA A 115 -3.03 -3.44 20.12
N SER A 116 -1.80 -3.93 20.24
CA SER A 116 -0.70 -3.18 20.86
C SER A 116 -0.19 -2.02 19.99
N THR A 117 -0.24 -2.16 18.69
CA THR A 117 0.22 -1.12 17.76
C THR A 117 -0.92 -0.32 17.14
N GLY A 118 -2.11 -0.90 17.04
CA GLY A 118 -3.27 -0.29 16.40
C GLY A 118 -3.22 -0.36 14.87
N VAL A 119 -2.31 -1.12 14.29
CA VAL A 119 -2.20 -1.30 12.84
C VAL A 119 -2.25 -2.78 12.46
N ASP A 120 -2.56 -3.01 11.18
CA ASP A 120 -2.60 -4.36 10.64
C ASP A 120 -1.20 -4.81 10.25
N THR A 121 -0.84 -6.04 10.61
CA THR A 121 0.48 -6.59 10.42
C THR A 121 0.37 -8.02 9.90
N ILE A 122 1.31 -8.41 9.06
CA ILE A 122 1.40 -9.79 8.58
C ILE A 122 1.91 -10.71 9.70
N TYR A 123 1.21 -11.79 9.88
CA TYR A 123 1.59 -12.89 10.75
C TYR A 123 1.74 -14.17 9.93
N ILE A 124 2.67 -14.99 10.34
CA ILE A 124 2.91 -16.32 9.75
C ILE A 124 2.61 -17.34 10.84
N GLU A 125 1.66 -18.25 10.57
CA GLU A 125 1.39 -19.34 11.49
C GLU A 125 2.59 -20.26 11.60
N GLU A 126 2.97 -20.57 12.84
CA GLU A 126 3.98 -21.60 13.11
C GLU A 126 3.30 -22.98 13.11
N TRP A 127 3.98 -23.95 12.54
CA TRP A 127 3.53 -25.35 12.47
C TRP A 127 3.84 -26.10 13.75
#